data_e541a784b6713383a2b6822fe7edc7c3
#
_entry.id   e541a784b6713383a2b6822fe7edc7c3
#
_cell.length_a   1.000
_cell.length_b   1.000
_cell.length_c   1.000
_cell.angle_alpha   90.00
_cell.angle_beta   90.00
_cell.angle_gamma   90.00
#
_symmetry.space_group_name_H-M   'P 1'
#
loop_
_entity.id
_entity.type
_entity.pdbx_description
1 polymer ?
#
loop_
_entity_poly.entity_id
_entity_poly.type
_entity_poly.pdbx_seq_one_letter_code
_entity_poly.pdbx_strand_id
1 'polypeptide(L)'
;PEAYHVYSMRQAIEEGFILDVLKNYTNYKVIYKLKQKIEEKDAQVDAKKAKTKLNQWVRLHDHNISQKVHIIIEHFKKNIMGLLGGQAKAMVVTSSRKEAVRYKQAFDKYIAEQNYANIQAMVAFSGDVEFNANDADSSHLLGQKFTESNMNPNMKGREMRKAFDSDDFQVMIVANKFQTGFDQPKLCAMYVDKKLGGVECVQTLSRLNRTY
;
A
#
# COMPACT_ATOMS: atom_id res chain seq x y z
N PRO A 1 17.77 10.15 -32.38
CA PRO A 1 17.21 11.49 -32.45
C PRO A 1 17.20 12.08 -31.07
N GLU A 2 17.87 13.21 -30.89
CA GLU A 2 17.83 13.97 -29.65
C GLU A 2 16.44 14.58 -29.49
N ALA A 3 15.90 14.59 -28.25
CA ALA A 3 14.64 15.21 -27.96
C ALA A 3 14.74 16.73 -28.19
N TYR A 4 13.86 17.32 -28.98
CA TYR A 4 13.85 18.74 -29.27
C TYR A 4 13.67 19.61 -28.01
N HIS A 5 12.94 19.13 -27.02
CA HIS A 5 12.75 19.72 -25.72
C HIS A 5 12.47 18.65 -24.68
N VAL A 6 13.09 18.76 -23.49
CA VAL A 6 12.84 17.89 -22.35
C VAL A 6 12.31 18.73 -21.19
N TYR A 7 11.02 18.60 -20.89
CA TYR A 7 10.44 19.18 -19.71
C TYR A 7 10.62 18.20 -18.54
N SER A 8 11.55 18.51 -17.66
CA SER A 8 11.93 17.61 -16.57
C SER A 8 10.98 17.71 -15.38
N MET A 9 10.89 16.63 -14.59
CA MET A 9 10.13 16.63 -13.33
C MET A 9 10.61 17.74 -12.39
N ARG A 10 11.93 18.03 -12.39
CA ARG A 10 12.50 19.11 -11.60
C ARG A 10 11.94 20.48 -12.00
N GLN A 11 11.87 20.75 -13.29
CA GLN A 11 11.28 21.99 -13.81
C GLN A 11 9.79 22.10 -13.42
N ALA A 12 9.04 21.00 -13.54
CA ALA A 12 7.63 20.98 -13.17
C ALA A 12 7.42 21.22 -11.66
N ILE A 13 8.34 20.79 -10.80
CA ILE A 13 8.33 21.10 -9.36
C ILE A 13 8.67 22.57 -9.12
N GLU A 14 9.71 23.09 -9.76
CA GLU A 14 10.16 24.46 -9.62
C GLU A 14 9.08 25.46 -10.11
N GLU A 15 8.34 25.10 -11.15
CA GLU A 15 7.23 25.89 -11.70
C GLU A 15 5.90 25.69 -10.96
N GLY A 16 5.84 24.78 -9.96
CA GLY A 16 4.66 24.53 -9.13
C GLY A 16 3.55 23.71 -9.77
N PHE A 17 3.78 23.08 -10.94
CA PHE A 17 2.81 22.20 -11.59
C PHE A 17 2.68 20.86 -10.88
N ILE A 18 3.71 20.41 -10.16
CA ILE A 18 3.70 19.19 -9.36
C ILE A 18 4.40 19.42 -8.03
N LEU A 19 3.97 18.67 -7.00
CA LEU A 19 4.57 18.73 -5.67
C LEU A 19 5.84 17.87 -5.59
N ASP A 20 6.84 18.34 -4.83
CA ASP A 20 8.03 17.55 -4.52
C ASP A 20 7.73 16.55 -3.39
N VAL A 21 7.31 15.34 -3.77
CA VAL A 21 6.95 14.28 -2.82
C VAL A 21 8.15 13.77 -2.00
N LEU A 22 9.39 14.06 -2.43
CA LEU A 22 10.59 13.63 -1.71
C LEU A 22 10.94 14.56 -0.54
N LYS A 23 10.40 15.77 -0.47
CA LYS A 23 10.60 16.68 0.67
C LYS A 23 9.96 16.18 1.97
N ASN A 24 8.89 15.39 1.87
CA ASN A 24 8.14 14.85 3.00
C ASN A 24 8.30 13.33 3.15
N TYR A 25 9.47 12.79 2.80
CA TYR A 25 9.76 11.37 2.90
C TYR A 25 10.16 10.98 4.32
N THR A 26 9.43 10.03 4.92
CA THR A 26 9.80 9.41 6.20
C THR A 26 10.23 7.96 5.97
N ASN A 27 11.50 7.63 6.29
CA ASN A 27 12.04 6.28 6.13
C ASN A 27 11.76 5.43 7.38
N TYR A 28 11.10 4.29 7.20
CA TYR A 28 10.74 3.39 8.31
C TYR A 28 11.78 2.27 8.48
N LYS A 29 12.63 2.37 9.50
CA LYS A 29 13.75 1.42 9.79
C LYS A 29 13.38 0.19 10.64
N VAL A 30 12.11 -0.10 10.91
CA VAL A 30 11.70 -1.10 11.93
C VAL A 30 11.97 -2.56 11.53
N ILE A 31 12.06 -2.88 10.24
CA ILE A 31 12.24 -4.27 9.78
C ILE A 31 13.68 -4.80 9.99
N TYR A 32 14.64 -3.93 10.26
CA TYR A 32 16.05 -4.30 10.31
C TYR A 32 16.45 -5.13 11.55
N LYS A 33 15.78 -4.93 12.68
CA LYS A 33 16.09 -5.64 13.94
C LYS A 33 15.65 -7.11 13.97
N LEU A 34 14.64 -7.48 13.19
CA LEU A 34 14.21 -8.88 13.05
C LEU A 34 15.15 -9.70 12.16
N LYS A 35 15.79 -9.06 11.18
CA LYS A 35 16.74 -9.72 10.26
C LYS A 35 18.00 -10.23 10.98
N GLN A 36 18.54 -9.49 11.94
CA GLN A 36 19.79 -9.86 12.60
C GLN A 36 19.70 -11.12 13.48
N LYS A 37 18.51 -11.45 14.01
CA LYS A 37 18.32 -12.66 14.83
C LYS A 37 18.20 -13.98 14.05
N ILE A 38 17.99 -13.92 12.75
CA ILE A 38 17.76 -15.10 11.89
C ILE A 38 19.00 -15.47 11.06
N GLU A 39 19.92 -14.52 10.86
CA GLU A 39 21.15 -14.74 10.07
C GLU A 39 22.21 -15.62 10.78
N GLU A 40 22.02 -15.96 12.06
CA GLU A 40 22.99 -16.76 12.85
C GLU A 40 22.76 -18.30 12.83
N LYS A 41 21.73 -18.79 12.14
CA LYS A 41 21.46 -20.24 12.04
C LYS A 41 21.22 -20.68 10.62
N ASP A 42 22.18 -21.32 10.02
CA ASP A 42 22.21 -22.27 8.88
C ASP A 42 22.98 -21.85 7.63
N ALA A 43 24.18 -22.42 7.57
CA ALA A 43 25.07 -22.39 6.42
C ALA A 43 24.94 -23.69 5.61
N GLN A 44 23.92 -23.89 4.74
CA GLN A 44 23.99 -24.89 3.66
C GLN A 44 22.75 -25.00 2.74
N VAL A 45 21.94 -23.97 2.61
CA VAL A 45 20.89 -23.91 1.58
C VAL A 45 21.20 -22.74 0.66
N ASP A 46 20.85 -22.85 -0.65
CA ASP A 46 21.00 -21.76 -1.62
C ASP A 46 20.52 -20.43 -0.97
N ALA A 47 21.46 -19.72 -0.36
CA ALA A 47 21.22 -18.63 0.59
C ALA A 47 20.32 -17.53 0.00
N LYS A 48 20.36 -17.36 -1.33
CA LYS A 48 19.55 -16.34 -2.03
C LYS A 48 18.08 -16.76 -2.11
N LYS A 49 17.78 -18.02 -2.37
CA LYS A 49 16.40 -18.55 -2.42
C LYS A 49 15.78 -18.63 -1.03
N ALA A 50 16.55 -19.08 -0.05
CA ALA A 50 16.13 -19.13 1.35
C ALA A 50 15.82 -17.70 1.88
N LYS A 51 16.69 -16.74 1.59
CA LYS A 51 16.48 -15.32 1.96
C LYS A 51 15.24 -14.71 1.31
N THR A 52 14.96 -15.05 0.07
CA THR A 52 13.75 -14.57 -0.64
C THR A 52 12.47 -15.13 -0.01
N LYS A 53 12.43 -16.46 0.24
CA LYS A 53 11.28 -17.10 0.89
C LYS A 53 11.05 -16.58 2.31
N LEU A 54 12.13 -16.39 3.09
CA LEU A 54 12.07 -15.83 4.43
C LEU A 54 11.53 -14.40 4.41
N ASN A 55 12.01 -13.58 3.48
CA ASN A 55 11.50 -12.21 3.33
C ASN A 55 10.00 -12.19 2.97
N GLN A 56 9.54 -13.09 2.12
CA GLN A 56 8.11 -13.22 1.78
C GLN A 56 7.30 -13.66 3.00
N TRP A 57 7.80 -14.65 3.75
CA TRP A 57 7.16 -15.13 4.97
C TRP A 57 7.02 -14.03 6.03
N VAL A 58 8.11 -13.29 6.32
CA VAL A 58 8.11 -12.17 7.28
C VAL A 58 7.14 -11.05 6.84
N ARG A 59 7.03 -10.79 5.53
CA ARG A 59 6.13 -9.77 5.00
C ARG A 59 4.66 -10.13 5.18
N LEU A 60 4.32 -11.42 5.08
CA LEU A 60 2.94 -11.91 5.26
C LEU A 60 2.57 -12.15 6.72
N HIS A 61 3.54 -12.11 7.64
CA HIS A 61 3.30 -12.37 9.06
C HIS A 61 2.33 -11.35 9.67
N ASP A 62 1.29 -11.82 10.35
CA ASP A 62 0.20 -11.00 10.88
C ASP A 62 0.69 -9.89 11.82
N HIS A 63 1.63 -10.21 12.70
CA HIS A 63 2.19 -9.22 13.62
C HIS A 63 2.90 -8.06 12.89
N ASN A 64 3.67 -8.37 11.84
CA ASN A 64 4.35 -7.35 11.04
C ASN A 64 3.35 -6.45 10.30
N ILE A 65 2.32 -7.04 9.70
CA ILE A 65 1.27 -6.28 9.00
C ILE A 65 0.46 -5.45 9.97
N SER A 66 0.04 -6.02 11.10
CA SER A 66 -0.76 -5.31 12.11
C SER A 66 -0.04 -4.08 12.68
N GLN A 67 1.28 -4.18 12.94
CA GLN A 67 2.07 -3.03 13.39
C GLN A 67 2.12 -1.92 12.34
N LYS A 68 2.32 -2.27 11.06
CA LYS A 68 2.35 -1.30 9.97
C LYS A 68 0.99 -0.64 9.78
N VAL A 69 -0.08 -1.42 9.83
CA VAL A 69 -1.47 -0.94 9.70
C VAL A 69 -1.80 0.04 10.83
N HIS A 70 -1.45 -0.28 12.07
CA HIS A 70 -1.59 0.65 13.20
C HIS A 70 -0.95 2.00 12.89
N ILE A 71 0.31 1.99 12.48
CA ILE A 71 1.06 3.22 12.18
C ILE A 71 0.42 4.00 11.03
N ILE A 72 0.01 3.31 9.96
CA ILE A 72 -0.61 3.94 8.79
C ILE A 72 -1.92 4.61 9.18
N ILE A 73 -2.80 3.92 9.90
CA ILE A 73 -4.11 4.44 10.28
C ILE A 73 -3.97 5.62 11.24
N GLU A 74 -3.12 5.52 12.25
CA GLU A 74 -2.92 6.61 13.22
C GLU A 74 -2.28 7.83 12.55
N HIS A 75 -1.29 7.62 11.68
CA HIS A 75 -0.70 8.71 10.91
C HIS A 75 -1.73 9.38 9.97
N PHE A 76 -2.51 8.58 9.25
CA PHE A 76 -3.57 9.08 8.37
C PHE A 76 -4.58 9.92 9.14
N LYS A 77 -5.11 9.38 10.24
CA LYS A 77 -6.09 10.05 11.09
C LYS A 77 -5.58 11.37 11.66
N LYS A 78 -4.34 11.37 12.16
CA LYS A 78 -3.74 12.53 12.82
C LYS A 78 -3.33 13.63 11.85
N ASN A 79 -2.76 13.27 10.69
CA ASN A 79 -2.03 14.22 9.85
C ASN A 79 -2.67 14.46 8.48
N ILE A 80 -3.49 13.55 7.97
CA ILE A 80 -3.96 13.57 6.58
C ILE A 80 -5.47 13.78 6.50
N MET A 81 -6.23 13.05 7.29
CA MET A 81 -7.68 12.96 7.17
C MET A 81 -8.39 14.32 7.22
N GLY A 82 -7.86 15.30 7.96
CA GLY A 82 -8.41 16.66 8.05
C GLY A 82 -8.10 17.58 6.86
N LEU A 83 -7.20 17.16 5.96
CA LEU A 83 -6.86 17.95 4.78
C LEU A 83 -8.04 18.00 3.79
N LEU A 84 -8.04 18.97 2.89
CA LEU A 84 -9.09 19.17 1.87
C LEU A 84 -10.51 19.20 2.47
N GLY A 85 -10.66 19.83 3.63
CA GLY A 85 -11.95 19.87 4.32
C GLY A 85 -12.47 18.50 4.78
N GLY A 86 -11.58 17.55 5.06
CA GLY A 86 -11.91 16.18 5.46
C GLY A 86 -12.09 15.20 4.30
N GLN A 87 -11.80 15.60 3.06
CA GLN A 87 -11.95 14.76 1.87
C GLN A 87 -10.64 14.06 1.47
N ALA A 88 -9.55 14.27 2.21
CA ALA A 88 -8.25 13.71 1.90
C ALA A 88 -8.26 12.18 1.91
N LYS A 89 -7.57 11.59 0.94
CA LYS A 89 -7.47 10.14 0.75
C LYS A 89 -6.03 9.68 0.80
N ALA A 90 -5.85 8.39 1.08
CA ALA A 90 -4.54 7.77 1.10
C ALA A 90 -4.51 6.48 0.26
N MET A 91 -3.32 6.14 -0.22
CA MET A 91 -3.05 4.88 -0.91
C MET A 91 -1.98 4.10 -0.14
N VAL A 92 -2.19 2.80 0.02
CA VAL A 92 -1.20 1.85 0.56
C VAL A 92 -0.74 0.95 -0.58
N VAL A 93 0.55 1.01 -0.92
CA VAL A 93 1.14 0.24 -2.01
C VAL A 93 1.86 -0.97 -1.44
N THR A 94 1.37 -2.16 -1.76
CA THR A 94 1.94 -3.45 -1.30
C THR A 94 2.72 -4.14 -2.41
N SER A 95 3.60 -5.08 -2.04
CA SER A 95 4.44 -5.78 -3.02
C SER A 95 3.75 -6.99 -3.67
N SER A 96 2.65 -7.48 -3.10
CA SER A 96 1.91 -8.61 -3.66
C SER A 96 0.42 -8.55 -3.35
N ARG A 97 -0.37 -9.29 -4.15
CA ARG A 97 -1.81 -9.44 -3.91
C ARG A 97 -2.13 -10.10 -2.56
N LYS A 98 -1.31 -11.08 -2.13
CA LYS A 98 -1.46 -11.71 -0.81
C LYS A 98 -1.25 -10.69 0.31
N GLU A 99 -0.24 -9.83 0.19
CA GLU A 99 -0.04 -8.73 1.14
C GLU A 99 -1.25 -7.79 1.14
N ALA A 100 -1.77 -7.40 -0.04
CA ALA A 100 -2.94 -6.51 -0.11
C ALA A 100 -4.17 -7.10 0.62
N VAL A 101 -4.44 -8.40 0.45
CA VAL A 101 -5.50 -9.10 1.19
C VAL A 101 -5.27 -9.02 2.70
N ARG A 102 -4.06 -9.34 3.16
CA ARG A 102 -3.70 -9.27 4.59
C ARG A 102 -3.81 -7.85 5.15
N TYR A 103 -3.34 -6.87 4.40
CA TYR A 103 -3.48 -5.46 4.78
C TYR A 103 -4.95 -5.08 4.96
N LYS A 104 -5.82 -5.46 3.99
CA LYS A 104 -7.25 -5.18 4.08
C LYS A 104 -7.89 -5.80 5.32
N GLN A 105 -7.60 -7.07 5.60
CA GLN A 105 -8.08 -7.75 6.80
C GLN A 105 -7.60 -7.07 8.09
N ALA A 106 -6.32 -6.69 8.15
CA ALA A 106 -5.76 -6.00 9.30
C ALA A 106 -6.33 -4.57 9.47
N PHE A 107 -6.57 -3.85 8.36
CA PHE A 107 -7.26 -2.55 8.38
C PHE A 107 -8.67 -2.68 8.95
N ASP A 108 -9.47 -3.60 8.43
CA ASP A 108 -10.84 -3.80 8.90
C ASP A 108 -10.89 -4.17 10.38
N LYS A 109 -10.00 -5.06 10.81
CA LYS A 109 -9.88 -5.46 12.21
C LYS A 109 -9.53 -4.27 13.10
N TYR A 110 -8.48 -3.52 12.77
CA TYR A 110 -8.03 -2.39 13.58
C TYR A 110 -9.07 -1.27 13.64
N ILE A 111 -9.69 -0.93 12.51
CA ILE A 111 -10.77 0.06 12.44
C ILE A 111 -11.95 -0.33 13.35
N ALA A 112 -12.33 -1.61 13.33
CA ALA A 112 -13.40 -2.13 14.19
C ALA A 112 -13.00 -2.10 15.68
N GLU A 113 -11.79 -2.54 16.03
CA GLU A 113 -11.28 -2.53 17.40
C GLU A 113 -11.19 -1.11 18.00
N GLN A 114 -10.86 -0.11 17.18
CA GLN A 114 -10.77 1.29 17.59
C GLN A 114 -12.10 2.05 17.46
N ASN A 115 -13.16 1.43 16.93
CA ASN A 115 -14.45 2.06 16.66
C ASN A 115 -14.32 3.31 15.75
N TYR A 116 -13.47 3.27 14.73
CA TYR A 116 -13.28 4.37 13.78
C TYR A 116 -14.36 4.34 12.70
N ALA A 117 -15.52 4.94 12.96
CA ALA A 117 -16.67 4.94 12.05
C ALA A 117 -16.44 5.73 10.74
N ASN A 118 -15.47 6.63 10.73
CA ASN A 118 -15.19 7.57 9.63
C ASN A 118 -13.97 7.19 8.78
N ILE A 119 -13.45 5.98 8.94
CA ILE A 119 -12.36 5.44 8.12
C ILE A 119 -12.80 4.11 7.54
N GLN A 120 -12.80 3.99 6.22
CA GLN A 120 -13.00 2.75 5.51
C GLN A 120 -11.88 2.53 4.50
N ALA A 121 -11.38 1.30 4.44
CA ALA A 121 -10.38 0.89 3.46
C ALA A 121 -11.02 0.02 2.38
N MET A 122 -10.57 0.22 1.13
CA MET A 122 -10.84 -0.69 0.02
C MET A 122 -9.55 -1.31 -0.48
N VAL A 123 -9.63 -2.45 -1.16
CA VAL A 123 -8.48 -3.13 -1.76
C VAL A 123 -8.64 -3.30 -3.26
N ALA A 124 -7.55 -3.11 -4.00
CA ALA A 124 -7.53 -3.21 -5.46
C ALA A 124 -6.38 -4.10 -5.94
N PHE A 125 -6.73 -5.20 -6.59
CA PHE A 125 -5.80 -6.12 -7.25
C PHE A 125 -6.50 -6.85 -8.40
N SER A 126 -5.75 -7.40 -9.35
CA SER A 126 -6.32 -8.16 -10.47
C SER A 126 -6.29 -9.65 -10.22
N GLY A 127 -7.35 -10.35 -10.64
CA GLY A 127 -7.50 -11.79 -10.49
C GLY A 127 -7.81 -12.23 -9.05
N ASP A 128 -7.67 -13.50 -8.80
CA ASP A 128 -7.99 -14.13 -7.52
C ASP A 128 -6.74 -14.36 -6.66
N VAL A 129 -6.92 -14.44 -5.36
CA VAL A 129 -5.87 -14.73 -4.38
C VAL A 129 -6.26 -15.93 -3.52
N GLU A 130 -5.38 -16.91 -3.43
CA GLU A 130 -5.49 -18.06 -2.54
C GLU A 130 -4.20 -18.20 -1.72
N PHE A 131 -4.35 -18.62 -0.48
CA PHE A 131 -3.23 -18.89 0.41
C PHE A 131 -2.93 -20.38 0.44
N ASN A 132 -1.66 -20.73 0.63
CA ASN A 132 -1.21 -22.10 0.79
C ASN A 132 -0.53 -22.31 2.16
N ALA A 133 -0.28 -23.55 2.55
CA ALA A 133 0.26 -23.88 3.86
C ALA A 133 1.67 -23.34 4.13
N ASN A 134 2.41 -22.91 3.10
CA ASN A 134 3.73 -22.29 3.24
C ASN A 134 3.69 -20.77 3.45
N ASP A 135 2.53 -20.16 3.28
CA ASP A 135 2.36 -18.73 3.58
C ASP A 135 2.29 -18.54 5.10
N ALA A 136 2.88 -17.47 5.62
CA ALA A 136 2.86 -17.19 7.07
C ALA A 136 1.42 -17.01 7.57
N ASP A 137 1.13 -17.55 8.75
CA ASP A 137 -0.16 -17.41 9.45
C ASP A 137 -1.40 -17.68 8.56
N SER A 138 -1.25 -18.59 7.57
CA SER A 138 -2.29 -18.81 6.54
C SER A 138 -3.30 -19.90 6.90
N SER A 139 -3.14 -20.61 8.01
CA SER A 139 -3.98 -21.77 8.36
C SER A 139 -5.48 -21.48 8.31
N HIS A 140 -5.89 -20.31 8.76
CA HIS A 140 -7.29 -19.86 8.76
C HIS A 140 -7.78 -19.33 7.39
N LEU A 141 -6.89 -19.18 6.41
CA LEU A 141 -7.19 -18.69 5.06
C LEU A 141 -7.13 -19.79 4.00
N LEU A 142 -6.73 -21.00 4.37
CA LEU A 142 -6.64 -22.11 3.44
C LEU A 142 -8.02 -22.45 2.86
N GLY A 143 -8.06 -22.68 1.54
CA GLY A 143 -9.31 -22.98 0.82
C GLY A 143 -10.22 -21.77 0.60
N GLN A 144 -9.85 -20.59 1.07
CA GLN A 144 -10.61 -19.37 0.79
C GLN A 144 -10.06 -18.67 -0.46
N LYS A 145 -10.99 -18.18 -1.27
CA LYS A 145 -10.70 -17.42 -2.49
C LYS A 145 -11.06 -15.95 -2.27
N PHE A 146 -10.06 -15.08 -2.41
CA PHE A 146 -10.21 -13.64 -2.25
C PHE A 146 -10.23 -12.95 -3.60
N THR A 147 -11.24 -12.12 -3.80
CA THR A 147 -11.44 -11.31 -5.01
C THR A 147 -11.68 -9.86 -4.60
N GLU A 148 -11.50 -8.92 -5.54
CA GLU A 148 -11.87 -7.53 -5.25
C GLU A 148 -13.32 -7.37 -4.79
N SER A 149 -14.24 -8.16 -5.36
CA SER A 149 -15.67 -8.07 -5.03
C SER A 149 -15.96 -8.52 -3.61
N ASN A 150 -15.44 -9.69 -3.19
CA ASN A 150 -15.74 -10.20 -1.84
C ASN A 150 -14.96 -9.47 -0.73
N MET A 151 -13.84 -8.83 -1.09
CA MET A 151 -13.06 -8.02 -0.17
C MET A 151 -13.59 -6.58 0.00
N ASN A 152 -14.49 -6.11 -0.89
CA ASN A 152 -15.06 -4.77 -0.84
C ASN A 152 -16.60 -4.79 -0.87
N PRO A 153 -17.27 -5.43 0.09
CA PRO A 153 -18.74 -5.56 0.07
C PRO A 153 -19.45 -4.19 0.07
N ASN A 154 -18.85 -3.18 0.69
CA ASN A 154 -19.42 -1.84 0.79
C ASN A 154 -19.38 -1.04 -0.53
N MET A 155 -18.71 -1.55 -1.57
CA MET A 155 -18.78 -0.95 -2.91
C MET A 155 -20.17 -1.05 -3.54
N LYS A 156 -20.97 -2.04 -3.15
CA LYS A 156 -22.34 -2.23 -3.66
C LYS A 156 -22.44 -2.24 -5.19
N GLY A 157 -21.48 -2.88 -5.86
CA GLY A 157 -21.42 -2.99 -7.32
C GLY A 157 -20.95 -1.72 -8.06
N ARG A 158 -20.58 -0.65 -7.36
CA ARG A 158 -20.03 0.56 -8.00
C ARG A 158 -18.66 0.30 -8.62
N GLU A 159 -18.33 1.08 -9.64
CA GLU A 159 -16.96 1.12 -10.16
C GLU A 159 -16.00 1.62 -9.07
N MET A 160 -14.83 0.96 -8.96
CA MET A 160 -13.86 1.21 -7.87
C MET A 160 -13.37 2.65 -7.79
N ARG A 161 -13.12 3.30 -8.95
CA ARG A 161 -12.68 4.70 -8.98
C ARG A 161 -13.75 5.64 -8.44
N LYS A 162 -15.01 5.43 -8.84
CA LYS A 162 -16.15 6.21 -8.37
C LYS A 162 -16.43 5.97 -6.90
N ALA A 163 -16.30 4.70 -6.45
CA ALA A 163 -16.44 4.37 -5.03
C ALA A 163 -15.35 5.04 -4.19
N PHE A 164 -14.11 5.06 -4.67
CA PHE A 164 -13.02 5.72 -3.96
C PHE A 164 -13.12 7.24 -3.97
N ASP A 165 -13.73 7.85 -4.98
CA ASP A 165 -13.96 9.30 -5.02
C ASP A 165 -15.05 9.77 -4.04
N SER A 166 -15.98 8.88 -3.68
CA SER A 166 -17.01 9.17 -2.68
C SER A 166 -16.45 9.23 -1.25
N ASP A 167 -17.24 9.73 -0.31
CA ASP A 167 -16.86 9.83 1.10
C ASP A 167 -16.86 8.49 1.84
N ASP A 168 -17.31 7.40 1.17
CA ASP A 168 -17.39 6.07 1.80
C ASP A 168 -16.02 5.45 2.08
N PHE A 169 -14.98 5.77 1.30
CA PHE A 169 -13.65 5.17 1.43
C PHE A 169 -12.57 6.23 1.53
N GLN A 170 -11.72 6.13 2.53
CA GLN A 170 -10.61 7.05 2.79
C GLN A 170 -9.26 6.48 2.37
N VAL A 171 -9.11 5.14 2.38
CA VAL A 171 -7.84 4.48 2.08
C VAL A 171 -8.04 3.41 0.99
N MET A 172 -7.14 3.40 -0.01
CA MET A 172 -7.09 2.35 -1.03
C MET A 172 -5.80 1.55 -0.89
N ILE A 173 -5.92 0.24 -0.70
CA ILE A 173 -4.81 -0.70 -0.63
C ILE A 173 -4.62 -1.33 -2.01
N VAL A 174 -3.43 -1.21 -2.60
CA VAL A 174 -3.19 -1.66 -3.98
C VAL A 174 -2.03 -2.64 -4.09
N ALA A 175 -2.16 -3.61 -5.00
CA ALA A 175 -1.09 -4.47 -5.45
C ALA A 175 -1.02 -4.43 -6.98
N ASN A 176 -0.03 -3.72 -7.53
CA ASN A 176 0.22 -3.50 -8.95
C ASN A 176 -0.90 -2.77 -9.74
N LYS A 177 -2.14 -2.79 -9.26
CA LYS A 177 -3.27 -2.08 -9.85
C LYS A 177 -3.25 -0.62 -9.41
N PHE A 178 -3.64 0.30 -10.31
CA PHE A 178 -3.66 1.75 -10.04
C PHE A 178 -2.32 2.42 -9.73
N GLN A 179 -1.21 1.73 -9.83
CA GLN A 179 0.11 2.36 -9.78
C GLN A 179 0.38 3.22 -11.03
N THR A 180 -0.31 2.91 -12.14
CA THR A 180 -0.32 3.70 -13.37
C THR A 180 -1.76 4.02 -13.78
N GLY A 181 -1.97 5.14 -14.48
CA GLY A 181 -3.28 5.49 -15.04
C GLY A 181 -4.39 5.81 -14.02
N PHE A 182 -4.07 5.98 -12.75
CA PHE A 182 -5.03 6.36 -11.71
C PHE A 182 -4.89 7.86 -11.39
N ASP A 183 -5.97 8.57 -11.54
CA ASP A 183 -6.08 10.00 -11.23
C ASP A 183 -7.07 10.19 -10.08
N GLN A 184 -6.59 10.73 -8.96
CA GLN A 184 -7.39 11.05 -7.79
C GLN A 184 -6.84 12.33 -7.13
N PRO A 185 -7.45 13.48 -7.39
CA PRO A 185 -6.99 14.76 -6.85
C PRO A 185 -6.98 14.83 -5.32
N LYS A 186 -7.87 14.07 -4.66
CA LYS A 186 -7.94 14.00 -3.19
C LYS A 186 -6.85 13.12 -2.55
N LEU A 187 -5.96 12.52 -3.34
CA LEU A 187 -4.91 11.64 -2.83
C LEU A 187 -3.77 12.45 -2.21
N CYS A 188 -3.79 12.61 -0.89
CA CYS A 188 -2.83 13.42 -0.13
C CYS A 188 -1.68 12.61 0.48
N ALA A 189 -1.81 11.29 0.59
CA ALA A 189 -0.77 10.44 1.18
C ALA A 189 -0.62 9.11 0.46
N MET A 190 0.62 8.60 0.44
CA MET A 190 0.94 7.27 -0.05
C MET A 190 1.87 6.57 0.93
N TYR A 191 1.48 5.37 1.35
CA TYR A 191 2.26 4.49 2.22
C TYR A 191 2.80 3.34 1.39
N VAL A 192 4.11 3.28 1.20
CA VAL A 192 4.74 2.33 0.29
C VAL A 192 5.44 1.22 1.07
N ASP A 193 4.87 0.01 1.05
CA ASP A 193 5.46 -1.20 1.63
C ASP A 193 6.03 -2.12 0.54
N LYS A 194 6.77 -1.54 -0.38
CA LYS A 194 7.54 -2.29 -1.39
C LYS A 194 8.79 -1.51 -1.78
N LYS A 195 9.77 -2.22 -2.31
CA LYS A 195 10.92 -1.56 -2.92
C LYS A 195 10.50 -1.02 -4.29
N LEU A 196 10.56 0.28 -4.44
CA LEU A 196 10.38 0.95 -5.73
C LEU A 196 11.77 1.25 -6.34
N GLY A 197 11.90 1.12 -7.65
CA GLY A 197 13.13 1.43 -8.35
C GLY A 197 12.88 1.97 -9.76
N GLY A 198 13.79 2.82 -10.25
CA GLY A 198 13.73 3.37 -11.61
C GLY A 198 12.38 4.00 -11.96
N VAL A 199 11.88 3.64 -13.13
CA VAL A 199 10.61 4.16 -13.67
C VAL A 199 9.40 3.87 -12.77
N GLU A 200 9.38 2.71 -12.09
CA GLU A 200 8.29 2.36 -11.17
C GLU A 200 8.16 3.37 -10.03
N CYS A 201 9.28 3.86 -9.49
CA CYS A 201 9.28 4.87 -8.45
C CYS A 201 8.59 6.16 -8.93
N VAL A 202 8.98 6.65 -10.10
CA VAL A 202 8.41 7.85 -10.72
C VAL A 202 6.91 7.66 -10.99
N GLN A 203 6.52 6.55 -11.61
CA GLN A 203 5.13 6.27 -11.95
C GLN A 203 4.22 6.17 -10.72
N THR A 204 4.72 5.58 -9.65
CA THR A 204 3.96 5.42 -8.40
C THR A 204 3.84 6.75 -7.66
N LEU A 205 4.94 7.45 -7.43
CA LEU A 205 4.95 8.68 -6.64
C LEU A 205 4.30 9.86 -7.36
N SER A 206 4.32 9.88 -8.70
CA SER A 206 3.65 10.92 -9.50
C SER A 206 2.13 11.00 -9.26
N ARG A 207 1.53 9.99 -8.61
CA ARG A 207 0.11 10.02 -8.20
C ARG A 207 -0.18 11.04 -7.10
N LEU A 208 0.85 11.41 -6.31
CA LEU A 208 0.76 12.44 -5.27
C LEU A 208 1.04 13.86 -5.78
N ASN A 209 1.56 14.00 -7.00
CA ASN A 209 1.99 15.30 -7.55
C ASN A 209 0.83 16.09 -8.16
N ARG A 210 -0.41 15.85 -7.75
CA ARG A 210 -1.57 16.55 -8.27
C ARG A 210 -1.91 17.75 -7.40
N THR A 211 -2.13 18.89 -8.03
CA THR A 211 -2.75 20.04 -7.36
C THR A 211 -4.26 19.84 -7.31
N TYR A 212 -4.84 20.13 -6.16
CA TYR A 212 -6.30 20.12 -5.96
C TYR A 212 -6.86 21.50 -6.25
#